data_56501a7bba0d7fd7fb398fae53ef3fe7
#
_entry.id   56501a7bba0d7fd7fb398fae53ef3fe7
#
_cell.length_a   1.000
_cell.length_b   1.000
_cell.length_c   1.000
_cell.angle_alpha   90.00
_cell.angle_beta   90.00
_cell.angle_gamma   90.00
#
_symmetry.space_group_name_H-M   'P 1'
#
loop_
_entity.id
_entity.type
_entity.pdbx_description
1 polymer ?
#
loop_
_entity_poly.entity_id
_entity_poly.type
_entity_poly.pdbx_seq_one_letter_code
_entity_poly.pdbx_strand_id
1 'polypeptide(L)'
;MVGGLTPACTERAAEFYRAAVDTVIPLSSPETAEMTKLLENIFRAVNIALVNELAQLCERMDLDVWEVIEAAETKPFGFMSFKPGPGLGGHCIPIDPFYLTWKAREYDFYTEFIDLAGKVNANMPYFCRSLISQALNHGAQKSLKGSRILVLGVAYKADIDDVRESPAEKIVGLLQKAGADVAYHDPHVAEFDGLRSVDYAPESYDCVVIVTAHSSIDYEDLVDRAQVVVDLRNATGRNGSNHEKVWKL
;
A
#
# COMPACT_ATOMS: atom_id res chain seq x y z
N MET A 1 23.79 -9.39 -2.51
CA MET A 1 24.47 -9.20 -3.80
C MET A 1 25.56 -8.17 -3.62
N VAL A 2 26.75 -8.38 -4.17
CA VAL A 2 27.90 -7.47 -4.08
C VAL A 2 28.57 -7.35 -5.43
N GLY A 3 28.93 -6.13 -5.83
CA GLY A 3 29.70 -5.82 -7.03
C GLY A 3 30.77 -4.77 -6.72
N GLY A 4 31.99 -4.98 -7.19
CA GLY A 4 33.11 -4.04 -7.01
C GLY A 4 33.58 -3.49 -8.34
N LEU A 5 34.36 -2.39 -8.30
CA LEU A 5 34.94 -1.78 -9.48
C LEU A 5 35.97 -2.71 -10.20
N THR A 6 36.53 -3.67 -9.47
CA THR A 6 37.42 -4.70 -10.00
C THR A 6 37.04 -6.06 -9.43
N PRO A 7 37.43 -7.18 -10.06
CA PRO A 7 37.21 -8.52 -9.51
C PRO A 7 37.74 -8.67 -8.08
N ALA A 8 38.92 -8.11 -7.79
CA ALA A 8 39.49 -8.13 -6.45
C ALA A 8 38.66 -7.35 -5.43
N CYS A 9 38.04 -6.22 -5.82
CA CYS A 9 37.10 -5.48 -4.96
C CYS A 9 35.84 -6.29 -4.69
N THR A 10 35.29 -6.97 -5.71
CA THR A 10 34.12 -7.84 -5.55
C THR A 10 34.41 -8.99 -4.57
N GLU A 11 35.56 -9.63 -4.71
CA GLU A 11 35.97 -10.75 -3.85
C GLU A 11 36.14 -10.31 -2.39
N ARG A 12 36.82 -9.20 -2.14
CA ARG A 12 36.99 -8.65 -0.79
C ARG A 12 35.65 -8.24 -0.16
N ALA A 13 34.75 -7.62 -0.92
CA ALA A 13 33.42 -7.28 -0.44
C ALA A 13 32.62 -8.56 -0.12
N ALA A 14 32.67 -9.57 -1.00
CA ALA A 14 32.00 -10.84 -0.77
C ALA A 14 32.54 -11.56 0.48
N GLU A 15 33.86 -11.58 0.69
CA GLU A 15 34.48 -12.15 1.88
C GLU A 15 34.00 -11.45 3.16
N PHE A 16 34.02 -10.10 3.16
CA PHE A 16 33.54 -9.32 4.29
C PHE A 16 32.07 -9.63 4.66
N TYR A 17 31.19 -9.63 3.67
CA TYR A 17 29.76 -9.86 3.94
C TYR A 17 29.42 -11.29 4.30
N ARG A 18 30.20 -12.30 3.88
CA ARG A 18 30.04 -13.71 4.32
C ARG A 18 30.20 -13.89 5.82
N ALA A 19 30.86 -12.95 6.51
CA ALA A 19 30.96 -12.96 7.96
C ALA A 19 29.64 -12.57 8.66
N ALA A 20 28.69 -11.94 7.95
CA ALA A 20 27.48 -11.39 8.51
C ALA A 20 26.18 -11.96 7.92
N VAL A 21 26.23 -12.56 6.72
CA VAL A 21 25.06 -13.12 6.03
C VAL A 21 25.39 -14.46 5.38
N ASP A 22 24.42 -15.38 5.39
CA ASP A 22 24.60 -16.76 4.92
C ASP A 22 24.85 -16.86 3.40
N THR A 23 24.21 -15.99 2.62
CA THR A 23 24.30 -16.02 1.16
C THR A 23 24.79 -14.71 0.61
N VAL A 24 25.97 -14.73 -0.02
CA VAL A 24 26.54 -13.59 -0.75
C VAL A 24 26.70 -13.99 -2.21
N ILE A 25 26.08 -13.20 -3.10
CA ILE A 25 26.16 -13.41 -4.56
C ILE A 25 27.07 -12.34 -5.15
N PRO A 26 28.29 -12.71 -5.61
CA PRO A 26 29.18 -11.80 -6.31
C PRO A 26 28.64 -11.53 -7.72
N LEU A 27 28.73 -10.26 -8.14
CA LEU A 27 28.33 -9.79 -9.46
C LEU A 27 29.50 -9.09 -10.16
N SER A 28 29.39 -8.93 -11.47
CA SER A 28 30.47 -8.44 -12.32
C SER A 28 30.84 -6.97 -12.08
N SER A 29 29.89 -6.16 -11.59
CA SER A 29 30.11 -4.73 -11.35
C SER A 29 29.15 -4.17 -10.27
N PRO A 30 29.44 -2.98 -9.70
CA PRO A 30 28.51 -2.29 -8.80
C PRO A 30 27.19 -1.98 -9.50
N GLU A 31 27.21 -1.55 -10.75
CA GLU A 31 26.00 -1.19 -11.52
C GLU A 31 25.08 -2.41 -11.70
N THR A 32 25.66 -3.61 -11.90
CA THR A 32 24.87 -4.86 -11.95
C THR A 32 24.22 -5.15 -10.61
N ALA A 33 24.89 -4.91 -9.50
CA ALA A 33 24.33 -5.10 -8.17
C ALA A 33 23.19 -4.09 -7.86
N GLU A 34 23.38 -2.83 -8.24
CA GLU A 34 22.36 -1.79 -8.13
C GLU A 34 21.14 -2.12 -9.00
N MET A 35 21.35 -2.46 -10.27
CA MET A 35 20.27 -2.81 -11.20
C MET A 35 19.48 -4.04 -10.72
N THR A 36 20.15 -5.02 -10.11
CA THR A 36 19.45 -6.18 -9.52
C THR A 36 18.53 -5.76 -8.41
N LYS A 37 18.96 -4.84 -7.52
CA LYS A 37 18.12 -4.31 -6.45
C LYS A 37 16.95 -3.48 -6.98
N LEU A 38 17.21 -2.65 -7.98
CA LEU A 38 16.16 -1.89 -8.67
C LEU A 38 15.12 -2.82 -9.31
N LEU A 39 15.56 -3.89 -10.00
CA LEU A 39 14.67 -4.88 -10.60
C LEU A 39 13.72 -5.52 -9.57
N GLU A 40 14.22 -5.91 -8.38
CA GLU A 40 13.37 -6.45 -7.31
C GLU A 40 12.29 -5.48 -6.86
N ASN A 41 12.62 -4.19 -6.73
CA ASN A 41 11.67 -3.16 -6.31
C ASN A 41 10.67 -2.82 -7.43
N ILE A 42 11.14 -2.73 -8.68
CA ILE A 42 10.31 -2.51 -9.86
C ILE A 42 9.33 -3.66 -10.05
N PHE A 43 9.80 -4.91 -9.92
CA PHE A 43 8.94 -6.09 -10.00
C PHE A 43 7.76 -5.99 -9.03
N ARG A 44 8.01 -5.61 -7.78
CA ARG A 44 6.95 -5.38 -6.80
C ARG A 44 6.02 -4.23 -7.19
N ALA A 45 6.59 -3.08 -7.57
CA ALA A 45 5.81 -1.90 -7.94
C ALA A 45 4.89 -2.15 -9.14
N VAL A 46 5.37 -2.83 -10.19
CA VAL A 46 4.62 -3.17 -11.39
C VAL A 46 3.49 -4.16 -11.08
N ASN A 47 3.78 -5.22 -10.32
CA ASN A 47 2.77 -6.22 -9.98
C ASN A 47 1.70 -5.67 -9.02
N ILE A 48 2.07 -4.78 -8.09
CA ILE A 48 1.08 -4.08 -7.26
C ILE A 48 0.23 -3.14 -8.13
N ALA A 49 0.82 -2.43 -9.11
CA ALA A 49 0.05 -1.62 -10.04
C ALA A 49 -0.95 -2.45 -10.85
N LEU A 50 -0.55 -3.63 -11.32
CA LEU A 50 -1.44 -4.55 -12.03
C LEU A 50 -2.66 -4.94 -11.19
N VAL A 51 -2.45 -5.37 -9.93
CA VAL A 51 -3.59 -5.75 -9.07
C VAL A 51 -4.41 -4.55 -8.60
N ASN A 52 -3.81 -3.36 -8.50
CA ASN A 52 -4.53 -2.11 -8.25
C ASN A 52 -5.42 -1.70 -9.43
N GLU A 53 -4.96 -1.88 -10.66
CA GLU A 53 -5.78 -1.66 -11.86
C GLU A 53 -6.91 -2.67 -11.94
N LEU A 54 -6.63 -3.95 -11.65
CA LEU A 54 -7.66 -4.99 -11.57
C LEU A 54 -8.70 -4.70 -10.48
N ALA A 55 -8.31 -4.17 -9.32
CA ALA A 55 -9.25 -3.79 -8.27
C ALA A 55 -10.24 -2.71 -8.76
N GLN A 56 -9.75 -1.70 -9.49
CA GLN A 56 -10.61 -0.67 -10.08
C GLN A 56 -11.54 -1.23 -11.18
N LEU A 57 -11.10 -2.23 -11.93
CA LEU A 57 -11.92 -2.92 -12.92
C LEU A 57 -12.97 -3.81 -12.25
N CYS A 58 -12.58 -4.59 -11.25
CA CYS A 58 -13.47 -5.47 -10.51
C CYS A 58 -14.58 -4.67 -9.80
N GLU A 59 -14.27 -3.52 -9.22
CA GLU A 59 -15.30 -2.63 -8.64
C GLU A 59 -16.37 -2.23 -9.69
N ARG A 60 -15.96 -1.89 -10.91
CA ARG A 60 -16.90 -1.54 -11.99
C ARG A 60 -17.71 -2.75 -12.51
N MET A 61 -17.19 -3.95 -12.33
CA MET A 61 -17.82 -5.20 -12.74
C MET A 61 -18.65 -5.87 -11.63
N ASP A 62 -18.68 -5.26 -10.45
CA ASP A 62 -19.31 -5.81 -9.24
C ASP A 62 -18.72 -7.18 -8.86
N LEU A 63 -17.37 -7.29 -8.92
CA LEU A 63 -16.59 -8.47 -8.57
C LEU A 63 -15.70 -8.20 -7.36
N ASP A 64 -15.55 -9.19 -6.48
CA ASP A 64 -14.59 -9.14 -5.37
C ASP A 64 -13.17 -9.48 -5.88
N VAL A 65 -12.30 -8.48 -5.98
CA VAL A 65 -10.90 -8.65 -6.43
C VAL A 65 -10.10 -9.56 -5.50
N TRP A 66 -10.45 -9.60 -4.22
CA TRP A 66 -9.75 -10.42 -3.24
C TRP A 66 -10.02 -11.89 -3.47
N GLU A 67 -11.29 -12.27 -3.78
CA GLU A 67 -11.64 -13.63 -4.17
C GLU A 67 -10.91 -14.05 -5.46
N VAL A 68 -10.83 -13.16 -6.44
CA VAL A 68 -10.12 -13.41 -7.70
C VAL A 68 -8.64 -13.68 -7.45
N ILE A 69 -7.98 -12.89 -6.60
CA ILE A 69 -6.56 -13.05 -6.26
C ILE A 69 -6.34 -14.34 -5.46
N GLU A 70 -7.17 -14.61 -4.45
CA GLU A 70 -7.09 -15.84 -3.64
C GLU A 70 -7.25 -17.09 -4.51
N ALA A 71 -8.20 -17.08 -5.45
CA ALA A 71 -8.37 -18.18 -6.39
C ALA A 71 -7.15 -18.36 -7.33
N ALA A 72 -6.57 -17.26 -7.81
CA ALA A 72 -5.38 -17.30 -8.66
C ALA A 72 -4.14 -17.79 -7.88
N GLU A 73 -4.03 -17.47 -6.60
CA GLU A 73 -2.92 -17.89 -5.71
C GLU A 73 -2.87 -19.40 -5.51
N THR A 74 -3.96 -20.12 -5.74
CA THR A 74 -3.97 -21.60 -5.70
C THR A 74 -3.13 -22.24 -6.80
N LYS A 75 -2.68 -21.50 -7.82
CA LYS A 75 -1.79 -22.01 -8.86
C LYS A 75 -0.41 -22.31 -8.30
N PRO A 76 0.11 -23.55 -8.45
CA PRO A 76 1.40 -23.94 -7.88
C PRO A 76 2.61 -23.35 -8.63
N PHE A 77 2.40 -22.76 -9.81
CA PHE A 77 3.46 -22.20 -10.65
C PHE A 77 2.95 -21.06 -11.54
N GLY A 78 3.85 -20.19 -11.95
CA GLY A 78 3.59 -19.12 -12.92
C GLY A 78 2.77 -17.95 -12.40
N PHE A 79 2.37 -17.97 -11.12
CA PHE A 79 1.67 -16.89 -10.46
C PHE A 79 2.31 -16.60 -9.09
N MET A 80 2.59 -15.33 -8.83
CA MET A 80 2.98 -14.81 -7.53
C MET A 80 1.94 -13.75 -7.14
N SER A 81 1.23 -13.97 -6.04
CA SER A 81 0.17 -13.07 -5.63
C SER A 81 0.71 -11.74 -5.09
N PHE A 82 0.06 -10.67 -5.49
CA PHE A 82 0.19 -9.33 -4.93
C PHE A 82 -1.19 -8.86 -4.52
N LYS A 83 -1.24 -8.05 -3.47
CA LYS A 83 -2.51 -7.54 -2.93
C LYS A 83 -2.68 -6.08 -3.31
N PRO A 84 -3.90 -5.67 -3.74
CA PRO A 84 -4.20 -4.27 -3.98
C PRO A 84 -4.19 -3.48 -2.68
N GLY A 85 -4.16 -2.16 -2.79
CA GLY A 85 -4.17 -1.29 -1.64
C GLY A 85 -4.26 0.18 -2.00
N PRO A 86 -4.29 1.06 -1.00
CA PRO A 86 -4.49 2.49 -1.19
C PRO A 86 -3.30 3.23 -1.82
N GLY A 87 -2.26 2.54 -2.22
CA GLY A 87 -1.04 3.06 -2.78
C GLY A 87 0.18 2.32 -2.27
N LEU A 88 1.36 2.76 -2.70
CA LEU A 88 2.65 2.26 -2.23
C LEU A 88 3.16 3.10 -1.08
N GLY A 89 3.77 2.45 -0.10
CA GLY A 89 4.49 3.10 0.99
C GLY A 89 5.87 2.48 1.21
N GLY A 90 6.62 3.04 2.14
CA GLY A 90 8.00 2.66 2.45
C GLY A 90 9.02 3.44 1.64
N HIS A 91 10.30 3.22 1.94
CA HIS A 91 11.39 4.07 1.47
C HIS A 91 11.79 3.83 0.00
N CYS A 92 11.75 2.57 -0.48
CA CYS A 92 12.35 2.21 -1.76
C CYS A 92 11.31 2.03 -2.88
N ILE A 93 10.23 1.26 -2.63
CA ILE A 93 9.29 0.87 -3.69
C ILE A 93 8.58 2.07 -4.35
N PRO A 94 8.20 3.13 -3.64
CA PRO A 94 7.62 4.31 -4.27
C PRO A 94 8.62 5.18 -5.04
N ILE A 95 9.90 5.13 -4.72
CA ILE A 95 10.93 6.09 -5.19
C ILE A 95 11.85 5.49 -6.25
N ASP A 96 12.39 4.29 -6.02
CA ASP A 96 13.41 3.67 -6.89
C ASP A 96 12.96 3.53 -8.36
N PRO A 97 11.71 3.17 -8.69
CA PRO A 97 11.24 3.09 -10.06
C PRO A 97 11.35 4.44 -10.80
N PHE A 98 11.02 5.54 -10.13
CA PHE A 98 11.11 6.88 -10.71
C PHE A 98 12.56 7.31 -10.89
N TYR A 99 13.44 6.92 -9.97
CA TYR A 99 14.86 7.18 -10.09
C TYR A 99 15.45 6.50 -11.33
N LEU A 100 15.11 5.24 -11.57
CA LEU A 100 15.52 4.52 -12.76
C LEU A 100 14.91 5.15 -14.04
N THR A 101 13.66 5.55 -14.02
CA THR A 101 12.99 6.24 -15.13
C THR A 101 13.72 7.55 -15.49
N TRP A 102 14.16 8.31 -14.50
CA TRP A 102 14.95 9.50 -14.70
C TRP A 102 16.34 9.17 -15.30
N LYS A 103 17.04 8.18 -14.73
CA LYS A 103 18.37 7.75 -15.18
C LYS A 103 18.36 7.17 -16.59
N ALA A 104 17.34 6.44 -16.99
CA ALA A 104 17.19 5.82 -18.30
C ALA A 104 17.23 6.87 -19.44
N ARG A 105 16.82 8.11 -19.18
CA ARG A 105 16.84 9.20 -20.17
C ARG A 105 18.26 9.59 -20.61
N GLU A 106 19.27 9.36 -19.77
CA GLU A 106 20.67 9.58 -20.13
C GLU A 106 21.16 8.59 -21.21
N TYR A 107 20.38 7.50 -21.43
CA TYR A 107 20.63 6.45 -22.42
C TYR A 107 19.61 6.51 -23.58
N ASP A 108 18.93 7.64 -23.76
CA ASP A 108 17.86 7.82 -24.75
C ASP A 108 16.75 6.76 -24.67
N PHE A 109 16.47 6.28 -23.44
CA PHE A 109 15.49 5.22 -23.19
C PHE A 109 14.35 5.71 -22.29
N TYR A 110 13.12 5.35 -22.64
CA TYR A 110 11.91 5.62 -21.86
C TYR A 110 11.36 4.33 -21.28
N THR A 111 11.22 4.28 -19.97
CA THR A 111 10.73 3.11 -19.24
C THR A 111 9.19 3.15 -19.13
N GLU A 112 8.48 2.73 -20.17
CA GLU A 112 7.02 2.87 -20.25
C GLU A 112 6.28 2.10 -19.15
N PHE A 113 6.58 0.82 -18.94
CA PHE A 113 5.96 -0.02 -17.91
C PHE A 113 6.19 0.51 -16.49
N ILE A 114 7.39 0.98 -16.20
CA ILE A 114 7.76 1.46 -14.87
C ILE A 114 7.05 2.78 -14.59
N ASP A 115 7.03 3.68 -15.56
CA ASP A 115 6.35 4.97 -15.45
C ASP A 115 4.82 4.79 -15.32
N LEU A 116 4.24 3.89 -16.11
CA LEU A 116 2.82 3.55 -16.03
C LEU A 116 2.44 2.98 -14.66
N ALA A 117 3.23 2.02 -14.16
CA ALA A 117 3.00 1.43 -12.83
C ALA A 117 3.04 2.48 -11.72
N GLY A 118 4.00 3.41 -11.80
CA GLY A 118 4.08 4.55 -10.88
C GLY A 118 2.82 5.40 -10.90
N LYS A 119 2.30 5.73 -12.08
CA LYS A 119 1.06 6.52 -12.25
C LYS A 119 -0.17 5.78 -11.68
N VAL A 120 -0.31 4.49 -11.96
CA VAL A 120 -1.42 3.68 -11.43
C VAL A 120 -1.40 3.68 -9.90
N ASN A 121 -0.25 3.37 -9.29
CA ASN A 121 -0.11 3.34 -7.84
C ASN A 121 -0.32 4.71 -7.19
N ALA A 122 0.17 5.79 -7.80
CA ALA A 122 -0.02 7.16 -7.30
C ALA A 122 -1.48 7.64 -7.39
N ASN A 123 -2.29 7.02 -8.25
CA ASN A 123 -3.72 7.34 -8.41
C ASN A 123 -4.60 6.60 -7.39
N MET A 124 -4.12 5.55 -6.73
CA MET A 124 -4.93 4.75 -5.80
C MET A 124 -5.55 5.55 -4.63
N PRO A 125 -4.86 6.52 -4.00
CA PRO A 125 -5.49 7.32 -2.95
C PRO A 125 -6.73 8.11 -3.44
N TYR A 126 -6.74 8.54 -4.69
CA TYR A 126 -7.90 9.23 -5.29
C TYR A 126 -9.07 8.27 -5.52
N PHE A 127 -8.78 7.06 -5.97
CA PHE A 127 -9.78 6.00 -6.10
C PHE A 127 -10.36 5.62 -4.73
N CYS A 128 -9.51 5.43 -3.71
CA CYS A 128 -9.95 5.15 -2.34
C CYS A 128 -10.83 6.29 -1.78
N ARG A 129 -10.49 7.55 -2.03
CA ARG A 129 -11.36 8.69 -1.67
C ARG A 129 -12.74 8.58 -2.33
N SER A 130 -12.80 8.15 -3.58
CA SER A 130 -14.08 7.95 -4.28
C SER A 130 -14.91 6.85 -3.62
N LEU A 131 -14.28 5.72 -3.29
CA LEU A 131 -14.91 4.61 -2.58
C LEU A 131 -15.43 5.04 -1.20
N ILE A 132 -14.63 5.80 -0.43
CA ILE A 132 -15.05 6.36 0.86
C ILE A 132 -16.27 7.28 0.70
N SER A 133 -16.29 8.10 -0.36
CA SER A 133 -17.44 8.98 -0.66
C SER A 133 -18.69 8.19 -0.98
N GLN A 134 -18.59 7.10 -1.73
CA GLN A 134 -19.70 6.21 -2.06
C GLN A 134 -20.20 5.49 -0.78
N ALA A 135 -19.30 4.95 0.02
CA ALA A 135 -19.64 4.29 1.27
C ALA A 135 -20.40 5.22 2.24
N LEU A 136 -19.94 6.45 2.41
CA LEU A 136 -20.64 7.47 3.19
C LEU A 136 -22.02 7.81 2.63
N ASN A 137 -22.11 7.97 1.31
CA ASN A 137 -23.38 8.34 0.66
C ASN A 137 -24.43 7.24 0.79
N HIS A 138 -24.07 5.99 0.58
CA HIS A 138 -25.01 4.87 0.63
C HIS A 138 -25.21 4.32 2.06
N GLY A 139 -24.12 4.19 2.84
CA GLY A 139 -24.17 3.59 4.17
C GLY A 139 -24.57 4.55 5.29
N ALA A 140 -24.15 5.81 5.24
CA ALA A 140 -24.43 6.82 6.26
C ALA A 140 -25.36 7.96 5.80
N GLN A 141 -25.74 8.00 4.52
CA GLN A 141 -26.51 9.08 3.89
C GLN A 141 -25.86 10.47 4.09
N LYS A 142 -24.53 10.52 4.02
CA LYS A 142 -23.72 11.71 4.23
C LYS A 142 -22.77 11.95 3.04
N SER A 143 -22.34 13.20 2.90
CA SER A 143 -21.24 13.56 2.02
C SER A 143 -19.93 13.59 2.81
N LEU A 144 -18.77 13.60 2.12
CA LEU A 144 -17.46 13.80 2.78
C LEU A 144 -17.45 15.08 3.62
N LYS A 145 -18.03 16.18 3.11
CA LYS A 145 -18.06 17.44 3.84
C LYS A 145 -18.91 17.34 5.11
N GLY A 146 -18.26 17.57 6.25
CA GLY A 146 -18.88 17.53 7.57
C GLY A 146 -19.04 16.13 8.16
N SER A 147 -18.58 15.07 7.48
CA SER A 147 -18.50 13.72 8.06
C SER A 147 -17.30 13.59 8.99
N ARG A 148 -17.48 12.85 10.09
CA ARG A 148 -16.40 12.44 10.98
C ARG A 148 -15.86 11.10 10.53
N ILE A 149 -14.57 11.06 10.17
CA ILE A 149 -13.91 9.87 9.62
C ILE A 149 -12.76 9.46 10.52
N LEU A 150 -12.75 8.19 10.94
CA LEU A 150 -11.62 7.58 11.63
C LEU A 150 -10.76 6.81 10.62
N VAL A 151 -9.51 7.19 10.46
CA VAL A 151 -8.52 6.42 9.70
C VAL A 151 -7.83 5.43 10.64
N LEU A 152 -7.91 4.13 10.34
CA LEU A 152 -7.22 3.08 11.08
C LEU A 152 -5.91 2.70 10.39
N GLY A 153 -4.82 2.90 11.13
CA GLY A 153 -3.45 2.64 10.68
C GLY A 153 -2.94 3.72 9.73
N VAL A 154 -1.86 4.37 10.12
CA VAL A 154 -1.16 5.39 9.31
C VAL A 154 0.28 4.98 8.97
N ALA A 155 0.82 3.92 9.57
CA ALA A 155 2.08 3.32 9.15
C ALA A 155 1.99 2.76 7.72
N TYR A 156 3.11 2.69 7.00
CA TYR A 156 3.08 2.14 5.62
C TYR A 156 2.90 0.61 5.60
N LYS A 157 3.14 -0.07 6.70
CA LYS A 157 3.03 -1.52 6.86
C LYS A 157 2.46 -1.86 8.24
N ALA A 158 1.78 -3.00 8.35
CA ALA A 158 1.24 -3.48 9.62
C ALA A 158 2.35 -3.72 10.67
N ASP A 159 2.02 -3.45 11.92
CA ASP A 159 2.81 -3.77 13.12
C ASP A 159 4.19 -3.09 13.21
N ILE A 160 4.31 -1.91 12.62
CA ILE A 160 5.48 -1.04 12.72
C ILE A 160 5.05 0.43 12.92
N ASP A 161 5.98 1.28 13.33
CA ASP A 161 5.80 2.73 13.55
C ASP A 161 6.31 3.61 12.39
N ASP A 162 6.72 3.01 11.26
CA ASP A 162 7.29 3.74 10.12
C ASP A 162 6.19 4.29 9.21
N VAL A 163 6.14 5.61 9.09
CA VAL A 163 5.13 6.35 8.31
C VAL A 163 5.67 6.89 6.98
N ARG A 164 6.93 6.61 6.63
CA ARG A 164 7.56 7.16 5.41
C ARG A 164 6.80 6.75 4.16
N GLU A 165 6.46 7.75 3.32
CA GLU A 165 5.70 7.55 2.09
C GLU A 165 4.39 6.75 2.31
N SER A 166 3.80 6.81 3.51
CA SER A 166 2.55 6.12 3.76
C SER A 166 1.42 6.69 2.89
N PRO A 167 0.64 5.85 2.20
CA PRO A 167 -0.54 6.31 1.46
C PRO A 167 -1.61 6.95 2.36
N ALA A 168 -1.54 6.74 3.68
CA ALA A 168 -2.42 7.40 4.66
C ALA A 168 -2.29 8.92 4.61
N GLU A 169 -1.09 9.48 4.43
CA GLU A 169 -0.86 10.92 4.31
C GLU A 169 -1.71 11.52 3.19
N LYS A 170 -1.65 10.90 2.02
CA LYS A 170 -2.41 11.37 0.86
C LYS A 170 -3.92 11.22 1.06
N ILE A 171 -4.37 10.12 1.67
CA ILE A 171 -5.79 9.88 1.96
C ILE A 171 -6.32 10.89 2.97
N VAL A 172 -5.64 11.08 4.11
CA VAL A 172 -6.01 12.06 5.13
C VAL A 172 -6.11 13.46 4.51
N GLY A 173 -5.08 13.90 3.77
CA GLY A 173 -5.08 15.20 3.10
C GLY A 173 -6.22 15.37 2.08
N LEU A 174 -6.58 14.31 1.32
CA LEU A 174 -7.69 14.35 0.37
C LEU A 174 -9.05 14.42 1.07
N LEU A 175 -9.23 13.74 2.22
CA LEU A 175 -10.45 13.78 3.01
C LEU A 175 -10.64 15.14 3.69
N GLN A 176 -9.59 15.67 4.31
CA GLN A 176 -9.59 17.02 4.92
C GLN A 176 -9.87 18.11 3.88
N LYS A 177 -9.23 18.02 2.70
CA LYS A 177 -9.50 18.96 1.58
C LYS A 177 -10.94 18.88 1.09
N ALA A 178 -11.60 17.72 1.21
CA ALA A 178 -13.02 17.56 0.90
C ALA A 178 -13.95 18.10 2.01
N GLY A 179 -13.39 18.54 3.15
CA GLY A 179 -14.13 19.10 4.29
C GLY A 179 -14.62 18.08 5.30
N ALA A 180 -14.02 16.89 5.32
CA ALA A 180 -14.24 15.90 6.37
C ALA A 180 -13.48 16.28 7.66
N ASP A 181 -14.04 15.93 8.82
CA ASP A 181 -13.38 15.94 10.11
C ASP A 181 -12.67 14.60 10.31
N VAL A 182 -11.33 14.61 10.13
CA VAL A 182 -10.53 13.39 10.09
C VAL A 182 -9.71 13.24 11.37
N ALA A 183 -9.89 12.13 12.06
CA ALA A 183 -9.02 11.64 13.12
C ALA A 183 -8.36 10.33 12.66
N TYR A 184 -7.29 9.92 13.34
CA TYR A 184 -6.72 8.59 13.12
C TYR A 184 -6.46 7.87 14.44
N HIS A 185 -6.51 6.54 14.38
CA HIS A 185 -6.02 5.65 15.41
C HIS A 185 -4.96 4.72 14.85
N ASP A 186 -3.81 4.68 15.49
CA ASP A 186 -2.73 3.75 15.17
C ASP A 186 -2.04 3.34 16.47
N PRO A 187 -1.95 2.06 16.80
CA PRO A 187 -1.36 1.60 18.06
C PRO A 187 0.17 1.80 18.13
N HIS A 188 0.82 2.05 17.00
CA HIS A 188 2.27 2.18 16.89
C HIS A 188 2.73 3.62 16.63
N VAL A 189 1.84 4.48 16.13
CA VAL A 189 2.17 5.85 15.70
C VAL A 189 1.40 6.87 16.52
N ALA A 190 2.08 7.53 17.44
CA ALA A 190 1.47 8.51 18.34
C ALA A 190 1.17 9.86 17.65
N GLU A 191 2.00 10.28 16.71
CA GLU A 191 1.87 11.55 15.98
C GLU A 191 2.10 11.34 14.47
N PHE A 192 1.22 11.90 13.64
CA PHE A 192 1.26 11.79 12.19
C PHE A 192 0.66 13.03 11.53
N ASP A 193 1.43 13.70 10.66
CA ASP A 193 1.01 14.86 9.86
C ASP A 193 0.29 15.97 10.70
N GLY A 194 0.83 16.27 11.86
CA GLY A 194 0.29 17.28 12.79
C GLY A 194 -0.96 16.83 13.58
N LEU A 195 -1.41 15.59 13.40
CA LEU A 195 -2.47 14.96 14.18
C LEU A 195 -1.87 14.07 15.27
N ARG A 196 -2.67 13.79 16.30
CA ARG A 196 -2.37 12.79 17.33
C ARG A 196 -3.30 11.59 17.20
N SER A 197 -2.78 10.40 17.46
CA SER A 197 -3.60 9.19 17.55
C SER A 197 -4.63 9.36 18.65
N VAL A 198 -5.91 9.07 18.30
CA VAL A 198 -7.03 9.13 19.25
C VAL A 198 -7.30 7.74 19.81
N ASP A 199 -8.10 7.67 20.89
CA ASP A 199 -8.57 6.41 21.42
C ASP A 199 -9.45 5.67 20.40
N TYR A 200 -9.39 4.33 20.43
CA TYR A 200 -10.17 3.47 19.56
C TYR A 200 -11.66 3.49 19.94
N ALA A 201 -12.44 4.27 19.22
CA ALA A 201 -13.87 4.46 19.42
C ALA A 201 -14.62 4.52 18.08
N PRO A 202 -14.70 3.39 17.32
CA PRO A 202 -15.23 3.38 15.95
C PRO A 202 -16.70 3.85 15.86
N GLU A 203 -17.53 3.61 16.87
CA GLU A 203 -18.92 4.06 16.95
C GLU A 203 -19.09 5.58 17.02
N SER A 204 -18.03 6.31 17.31
CA SER A 204 -18.05 7.78 17.38
C SER A 204 -17.92 8.46 16.03
N TYR A 205 -17.73 7.69 14.95
CA TYR A 205 -17.46 8.20 13.61
C TYR A 205 -18.53 7.75 12.61
N ASP A 206 -18.74 8.55 11.58
CA ASP A 206 -19.67 8.23 10.48
C ASP A 206 -19.11 7.13 9.56
N CYS A 207 -17.78 7.07 9.46
CA CYS A 207 -17.07 6.08 8.65
C CYS A 207 -15.71 5.76 9.27
N VAL A 208 -15.33 4.49 9.26
CA VAL A 208 -13.98 4.03 9.59
C VAL A 208 -13.30 3.53 8.33
N VAL A 209 -12.07 3.98 8.09
CA VAL A 209 -11.29 3.61 6.89
C VAL A 209 -10.03 2.85 7.31
N ILE A 210 -9.94 1.59 6.95
CA ILE A 210 -8.76 0.76 7.24
C ILE A 210 -7.70 1.00 6.15
N VAL A 211 -6.67 1.77 6.46
CA VAL A 211 -5.54 2.06 5.56
C VAL A 211 -4.37 1.12 5.82
N THR A 212 -4.13 0.78 7.08
CA THR A 212 -3.12 -0.22 7.46
C THR A 212 -3.73 -1.20 8.46
N ALA A 213 -3.60 -2.49 8.16
CA ALA A 213 -4.23 -3.55 8.94
C ALA A 213 -3.27 -4.07 10.03
N HIS A 214 -3.27 -3.43 11.21
CA HIS A 214 -2.48 -3.88 12.36
C HIS A 214 -3.09 -5.12 13.00
N SER A 215 -2.26 -6.07 13.41
CA SER A 215 -2.68 -7.34 14.02
C SER A 215 -3.32 -7.18 15.42
N SER A 216 -3.06 -6.06 16.09
CA SER A 216 -3.60 -5.75 17.41
C SER A 216 -5.05 -5.24 17.40
N ILE A 217 -5.63 -4.98 16.22
CA ILE A 217 -7.00 -4.48 16.07
C ILE A 217 -7.96 -5.67 15.85
N ASP A 218 -9.03 -5.73 16.62
CA ASP A 218 -10.12 -6.67 16.41
C ASP A 218 -11.08 -6.12 15.35
N TYR A 219 -11.02 -6.70 14.14
CA TYR A 219 -11.83 -6.26 13.00
C TYR A 219 -13.27 -6.77 13.05
N GLU A 220 -13.58 -7.79 13.83
CA GLU A 220 -14.96 -8.21 14.07
C GLU A 220 -15.65 -7.21 15.00
N ASP A 221 -15.02 -6.84 16.14
CA ASP A 221 -15.50 -5.75 17.01
C ASP A 221 -15.65 -4.43 16.24
N LEU A 222 -14.72 -4.12 15.35
CA LEU A 222 -14.80 -2.93 14.50
C LEU A 222 -16.09 -2.90 13.67
N VAL A 223 -16.38 -3.99 12.95
CA VAL A 223 -17.55 -4.09 12.06
C VAL A 223 -18.83 -4.02 12.87
N ASP A 224 -18.87 -4.64 14.03
CA ASP A 224 -20.05 -4.61 14.91
C ASP A 224 -20.37 -3.20 15.40
N ARG A 225 -19.36 -2.43 15.80
CA ARG A 225 -19.51 -1.09 16.41
C ARG A 225 -19.58 0.05 15.40
N ALA A 226 -18.90 -0.04 14.26
CA ALA A 226 -18.86 1.03 13.27
C ALA A 226 -20.21 1.16 12.53
N GLN A 227 -20.52 2.39 12.09
CA GLN A 227 -21.67 2.66 11.22
C GLN A 227 -21.38 2.24 9.78
N VAL A 228 -20.20 2.62 9.25
CA VAL A 228 -19.71 2.29 7.91
C VAL A 228 -18.22 1.96 8.01
N VAL A 229 -17.77 0.92 7.33
CA VAL A 229 -16.35 0.54 7.23
C VAL A 229 -15.92 0.54 5.78
N VAL A 230 -14.80 1.19 5.49
CA VAL A 230 -14.12 1.08 4.20
C VAL A 230 -12.81 0.33 4.40
N ASP A 231 -12.74 -0.89 3.90
CA ASP A 231 -11.61 -1.78 4.08
C ASP A 231 -10.72 -1.80 2.83
N LEU A 232 -9.62 -1.07 2.91
CA LEU A 232 -8.64 -0.96 1.81
C LEU A 232 -7.56 -2.07 1.84
N ARG A 233 -7.65 -3.01 2.81
CA ARG A 233 -6.61 -4.01 3.07
C ARG A 233 -7.12 -5.45 3.17
N ASN A 234 -8.43 -5.66 2.99
CA ASN A 234 -9.09 -6.95 3.26
C ASN A 234 -8.87 -7.45 4.70
N ALA A 235 -8.77 -6.51 5.65
CA ALA A 235 -8.58 -6.82 7.07
C ALA A 235 -9.80 -7.54 7.69
N THR A 236 -11.00 -7.25 7.18
CA THR A 236 -12.27 -7.87 7.58
C THR A 236 -12.49 -9.26 6.94
N GLY A 237 -11.58 -9.68 6.04
CA GLY A 237 -11.63 -10.99 5.39
C GLY A 237 -12.93 -11.25 4.64
N ARG A 238 -13.26 -12.53 4.41
CA ARG A 238 -14.49 -12.94 3.71
C ARG A 238 -15.77 -12.54 4.45
N ASN A 239 -15.74 -12.45 5.78
CA ASN A 239 -16.90 -12.00 6.57
C ASN A 239 -17.28 -10.56 6.20
N GLY A 240 -16.31 -9.69 5.97
CA GLY A 240 -16.54 -8.32 5.53
C GLY A 240 -17.14 -8.22 4.13
N SER A 241 -16.78 -9.10 3.19
CA SER A 241 -17.30 -9.05 1.81
C SER A 241 -18.82 -9.24 1.71
N ASN A 242 -19.45 -9.86 2.70
CA ASN A 242 -20.90 -10.09 2.74
C ASN A 242 -21.63 -9.19 3.74
N HIS A 243 -20.95 -8.21 4.34
CA HIS A 243 -21.52 -7.37 5.37
C HIS A 243 -21.98 -6.03 4.79
N GLU A 244 -23.26 -5.67 4.96
CA GLU A 244 -23.88 -4.45 4.40
C GLU A 244 -23.18 -3.12 4.79
N LYS A 245 -22.44 -3.10 5.91
CA LYS A 245 -21.71 -1.92 6.38
C LYS A 245 -20.29 -1.82 5.81
N VAL A 246 -19.77 -2.88 5.15
CA VAL A 246 -18.36 -2.97 4.73
C VAL A 246 -18.23 -2.76 3.23
N TRP A 247 -17.43 -1.76 2.88
CA TRP A 247 -17.05 -1.42 1.51
C TRP A 247 -15.58 -1.78 1.30
N LYS A 248 -15.30 -2.63 0.35
CA LYS A 248 -13.93 -3.11 0.08
C LYS A 248 -13.32 -2.47 -1.15
N LEU A 249 -11.97 -2.35 -1.11
CA LEU A 249 -11.19 -2.05 -2.28
C LEU A 249 -11.21 -3.25 -3.22
#